data_4017f30aaae08b056b02e9484c7510c9
#
_entry.id   4017f30aaae08b056b02e9484c7510c9
#
_cell.length_a   1.000
_cell.length_b   1.000
_cell.length_c   1.000
_cell.angle_alpha   90.00
_cell.angle_beta   90.00
_cell.angle_gamma   90.00
#
_symmetry.space_group_name_H-M   'P 1'
#
loop_
_entity.id
_entity.type
_entity.pdbx_description
1 polymer ?
#
loop_
_entity_poly.entity_id
_entity_poly.type
_entity_poly.pdbx_seq_one_letter_code
_entity_poly.pdbx_strand_id
1 'polypeptide(L)'
;MISPFVEHGIVRGMSFGLSAASYDVRIAESVTIHPGEFVLASTMEHFDIPHDVLIVAHDKSSWARRGLAVQNTIFDPGWRGYATLELTNHGRSALTILAGDPIAQVVCHLLTEPTAQPYSGKYQDQEAGPQPARDDGPR
;
A
#
# COMPACT_ATOMS: atom_id res chain seq x y z
N MET A 1 4.54 -4.86 13.13
CA MET A 1 3.50 -4.14 12.36
C MET A 1 3.86 -3.99 10.88
N ILE A 2 5.00 -3.40 10.52
CA ILE A 2 5.49 -3.30 9.13
C ILE A 2 6.87 -3.96 9.06
N SER A 3 7.08 -4.86 8.08
CA SER A 3 8.34 -5.60 7.93
C SER A 3 8.71 -5.78 6.45
N PRO A 4 9.95 -5.51 6.00
CA PRO A 4 11.02 -4.93 6.82
C PRO A 4 10.72 -3.47 7.19
N PHE A 5 11.00 -3.09 8.42
CA PHE A 5 10.88 -1.71 8.85
C PHE A 5 12.17 -0.93 8.54
N VAL A 6 12.03 0.24 7.96
CA VAL A 6 13.14 1.15 7.64
C VAL A 6 12.84 2.52 8.24
N GLU A 7 13.75 3.04 9.06
CA GLU A 7 13.58 4.39 9.60
C GLU A 7 13.65 5.44 8.50
N HIS A 8 14.65 5.35 7.63
CA HIS A 8 14.80 6.29 6.52
C HIS A 8 15.69 5.68 5.44
N GLY A 9 15.28 5.81 4.19
CA GLY A 9 16.06 5.43 3.02
C GLY A 9 15.79 6.36 1.85
N ILE A 10 16.68 6.32 0.87
CA ILE A 10 16.53 7.05 -0.39
C ILE A 10 16.85 6.08 -1.53
N VAL A 11 15.97 6.04 -2.52
CA VAL A 11 16.17 5.30 -3.75
C VAL A 11 15.77 6.17 -4.94
N ARG A 12 16.63 6.26 -5.93
CA ARG A 12 16.41 7.09 -7.14
C ARG A 12 15.86 8.49 -6.85
N GLY A 13 16.42 9.13 -5.79
CA GLY A 13 16.05 10.50 -5.38
C GLY A 13 14.73 10.62 -4.60
N MET A 14 14.07 9.51 -4.27
CA MET A 14 12.85 9.51 -3.47
C MET A 14 13.09 8.89 -2.10
N SER A 15 12.57 9.50 -1.05
CA SER A 15 12.62 8.96 0.31
C SER A 15 11.60 7.84 0.51
N PHE A 16 11.94 6.87 1.34
CA PHE A 16 11.04 5.82 1.80
C PHE A 16 11.27 5.52 3.29
N GLY A 17 10.35 4.80 3.90
CA GLY A 17 10.37 4.50 5.31
C GLY A 17 9.61 5.53 6.13
N LEU A 18 10.02 5.72 7.38
CA LEU A 18 9.33 6.58 8.33
C LEU A 18 9.48 8.05 7.94
N SER A 19 8.37 8.78 7.96
CA SER A 19 8.30 10.22 7.85
C SER A 19 7.69 10.83 9.12
N ALA A 20 7.36 12.15 9.10
CA ALA A 20 6.87 12.83 10.30
C ALA A 20 5.58 12.22 10.90
N ALA A 21 4.68 11.69 10.05
CA ALA A 21 3.39 11.14 10.49
C ALA A 21 2.91 9.95 9.64
N SER A 22 3.73 9.48 8.73
CA SER A 22 3.39 8.38 7.81
C SER A 22 4.59 7.48 7.56
N TYR A 23 4.36 6.40 6.85
CA TYR A 23 5.40 5.48 6.38
C TYR A 23 5.26 5.30 4.87
N ASP A 24 6.35 5.55 4.14
CA ASP A 24 6.41 5.38 2.69
C ASP A 24 6.75 3.93 2.36
N VAL A 25 5.78 3.20 1.80
CA VAL A 25 5.93 1.80 1.35
C VAL A 25 6.48 1.74 -0.07
N ARG A 26 7.16 0.64 -0.38
CA ARG A 26 7.81 0.41 -1.67
C ARG A 26 7.05 -0.61 -2.50
N ILE A 27 7.05 -0.40 -3.81
CA ILE A 27 6.51 -1.38 -4.76
C ILE A 27 7.44 -2.58 -4.90
N ALA A 28 6.87 -3.78 -4.92
CA ALA A 28 7.66 -5.03 -5.00
C ALA A 28 8.11 -5.37 -6.42
N GLU A 29 7.29 -5.06 -7.42
CA GLU A 29 7.55 -5.34 -8.83
C GLU A 29 7.68 -4.06 -9.66
N SER A 30 8.46 -4.12 -10.75
CA SER A 30 8.51 -3.02 -11.72
C SER A 30 7.27 -3.04 -12.60
N VAL A 31 6.66 -1.86 -12.83
CA VAL A 31 5.49 -1.69 -13.69
C VAL A 31 5.65 -0.47 -14.60
N THR A 32 5.05 -0.54 -15.79
CA THR A 32 4.84 0.63 -16.65
C THR A 32 3.35 0.82 -16.83
N ILE A 33 2.86 2.02 -16.51
CA ILE A 33 1.44 2.37 -16.54
C ILE A 33 1.23 3.45 -17.58
N HIS A 34 0.54 3.11 -18.66
CA HIS A 34 0.21 4.06 -19.72
C HIS A 34 -0.95 4.98 -19.28
N PRO A 35 -1.10 6.16 -19.93
CA PRO A 35 -2.22 7.07 -19.64
C PRO A 35 -3.58 6.37 -19.67
N GLY A 36 -4.36 6.51 -18.60
CA GLY A 36 -5.69 5.89 -18.46
C GLY A 36 -5.67 4.42 -18.05
N GLU A 37 -4.50 3.80 -17.91
CA GLU A 37 -4.35 2.39 -17.54
C GLU A 37 -4.49 2.20 -16.03
N PHE A 38 -5.12 1.09 -15.64
CA PHE A 38 -5.23 0.59 -14.28
C PHE A 38 -4.39 -0.67 -14.13
N VAL A 39 -3.58 -0.75 -13.06
CA VAL A 39 -2.78 -1.94 -12.75
C VAL A 39 -2.85 -2.27 -11.26
N LEU A 40 -2.70 -3.55 -10.95
CA LEU A 40 -2.45 -4.02 -9.59
C LEU A 40 -0.95 -4.20 -9.38
N ALA A 41 -0.48 -3.76 -8.23
CA ALA A 41 0.88 -3.96 -7.76
C ALA A 41 0.87 -4.40 -6.30
N SER A 42 2.02 -4.76 -5.75
CA SER A 42 2.10 -5.14 -4.35
C SER A 42 3.21 -4.39 -3.61
N THR A 43 3.09 -4.32 -2.31
CA THR A 43 4.13 -3.76 -1.44
C THR A 43 5.26 -4.76 -1.20
N MET A 44 6.49 -4.26 -1.05
CA MET A 44 7.60 -5.05 -0.49
C MET A 44 7.38 -5.35 0.98
N GLU A 45 6.72 -4.44 1.67
CA GLU A 45 6.44 -4.52 3.09
C GLU A 45 5.28 -5.48 3.36
N HIS A 46 5.50 -6.34 4.36
CA HIS A 46 4.47 -7.16 4.97
C HIS A 46 3.89 -6.42 6.17
N PHE A 47 2.59 -6.49 6.33
CA PHE A 47 1.85 -5.90 7.44
C PHE A 47 1.39 -6.98 8.42
N ASP A 48 1.42 -6.64 9.70
CA ASP A 48 0.79 -7.40 10.79
C ASP A 48 0.21 -6.36 11.76
N ILE A 49 -1.06 -6.04 11.57
CA ILE A 49 -1.68 -4.87 12.18
C ILE A 49 -2.25 -5.23 13.54
N PRO A 50 -1.84 -4.52 14.62
CA PRO A 50 -2.41 -4.70 15.94
C PRO A 50 -3.92 -4.42 15.97
N HIS A 51 -4.60 -4.96 16.98
CA HIS A 51 -6.06 -4.84 17.11
C HIS A 51 -6.54 -3.42 17.48
N ASP A 52 -5.63 -2.52 17.81
CA ASP A 52 -5.91 -1.12 18.17
C ASP A 52 -5.40 -0.12 17.12
N VAL A 53 -4.98 -0.61 15.95
CA VAL A 53 -4.44 0.22 14.87
C VAL A 53 -5.25 0.02 13.59
N LEU A 54 -5.62 1.14 12.95
CA LEU A 54 -6.15 1.21 11.59
C LEU A 54 -5.09 1.82 10.69
N ILE A 55 -4.86 1.27 9.51
CA ILE A 55 -3.96 1.84 8.51
C ILE A 55 -4.75 2.27 7.27
N VAL A 56 -4.43 3.45 6.75
CA VAL A 56 -5.00 3.98 5.50
C VAL A 56 -3.87 4.23 4.50
N ALA A 57 -4.04 3.72 3.28
CA ALA A 57 -3.13 4.01 2.17
C ALA A 57 -3.49 5.34 1.51
N HIS A 58 -2.48 6.12 1.18
CA HIS A 58 -2.57 7.42 0.50
C HIS A 58 -1.56 7.51 -0.62
N ASP A 59 -1.78 8.49 -1.52
CA ASP A 59 -0.82 8.82 -2.57
C ASP A 59 0.52 9.30 -1.99
N LYS A 60 1.61 8.93 -2.65
CA LYS A 60 2.89 9.61 -2.46
C LYS A 60 2.96 10.82 -3.40
N SER A 61 3.22 12.00 -2.84
CA SER A 61 3.16 13.28 -3.57
C SER A 61 4.07 13.32 -4.81
N SER A 62 5.22 12.67 -4.77
CA SER A 62 6.16 12.60 -5.90
C SER A 62 5.55 11.93 -7.13
N TRP A 63 4.71 10.92 -6.93
CA TRP A 63 3.99 10.23 -8.00
C TRP A 63 2.65 10.89 -8.32
N ALA A 64 1.93 11.38 -7.32
CA ALA A 64 0.67 12.07 -7.51
C ALA A 64 0.84 13.28 -8.45
N ARG A 65 1.90 14.03 -8.31
CA ARG A 65 2.24 15.17 -9.19
C ARG A 65 2.58 14.78 -10.62
N ARG A 66 2.82 13.51 -10.89
CA ARG A 66 3.04 12.94 -12.23
C ARG A 66 1.77 12.30 -12.80
N GLY A 67 0.67 12.34 -12.04
CA GLY A 67 -0.63 11.81 -12.46
C GLY A 67 -0.95 10.42 -11.91
N LEU A 68 -0.10 9.81 -11.08
CA LEU A 68 -0.41 8.53 -10.47
C LEU A 68 -1.40 8.70 -9.32
N ALA A 69 -2.47 7.92 -9.36
CA ALA A 69 -3.38 7.74 -8.23
C ALA A 69 -3.24 6.35 -7.63
N VAL A 70 -3.25 6.29 -6.30
CA VAL A 70 -3.36 5.06 -5.52
C VAL A 70 -4.74 5.07 -4.87
N GLN A 71 -5.53 3.99 -5.00
CA GLN A 71 -6.82 3.91 -4.33
C GLN A 71 -6.64 3.94 -2.81
N ASN A 72 -7.44 4.76 -2.12
CA ASN A 72 -7.42 4.88 -0.68
C ASN A 72 -8.05 3.65 -0.04
N THR A 73 -7.22 2.69 0.32
CA THR A 73 -7.63 1.43 0.91
C THR A 73 -7.38 1.45 2.42
N ILE A 74 -8.31 0.87 3.15
CA ILE A 74 -8.21 0.67 4.60
C ILE A 74 -7.65 -0.73 4.86
N PHE A 75 -6.65 -0.80 5.73
CA PHE A 75 -6.16 -2.04 6.31
C PHE A 75 -6.65 -2.13 7.74
N ASP A 76 -7.59 -3.04 7.97
CA ASP A 76 -8.30 -3.17 9.22
C ASP A 76 -7.40 -3.69 10.36
N PRO A 77 -7.74 -3.36 11.62
CA PRO A 77 -7.08 -3.97 12.78
C PRO A 77 -7.12 -5.50 12.73
N GLY A 78 -5.98 -6.14 12.94
CA GLY A 78 -5.83 -7.60 12.87
C GLY A 78 -5.55 -8.16 11.48
N TRP A 79 -5.56 -7.35 10.43
CA TRP A 79 -5.17 -7.81 9.09
C TRP A 79 -3.67 -8.07 9.00
N ARG A 80 -3.31 -9.15 8.28
CA ARG A 80 -1.93 -9.51 7.96
C ARG A 80 -1.78 -9.77 6.47
N GLY A 81 -0.62 -9.45 5.92
CA GLY A 81 -0.27 -9.79 4.54
C GLY A 81 0.56 -8.71 3.84
N TYR A 82 0.82 -8.96 2.56
CA TYR A 82 1.34 -7.95 1.65
C TYR A 82 0.18 -7.18 1.04
N ALA A 83 0.28 -5.85 1.00
CA ALA A 83 -0.80 -5.04 0.45
C ALA A 83 -0.79 -5.11 -1.08
N THR A 84 -1.96 -5.28 -1.68
CA THR A 84 -2.18 -5.02 -3.10
C THR A 84 -2.58 -3.56 -3.27
N LEU A 85 -1.91 -2.88 -4.19
CA LEU A 85 -2.13 -1.47 -4.51
C LEU A 85 -2.82 -1.38 -5.87
N GLU A 86 -3.86 -0.59 -5.94
CA GLU A 86 -4.63 -0.30 -7.16
C GLU A 86 -4.16 1.04 -7.72
N LEU A 87 -3.46 1.00 -8.86
CA LEU A 87 -2.79 2.15 -9.44
C LEU A 87 -3.44 2.58 -10.75
N THR A 88 -3.66 3.87 -10.92
CA THR A 88 -4.18 4.46 -12.17
C THR A 88 -3.32 5.65 -12.59
N ASN A 89 -2.93 5.70 -13.86
CA ASN A 89 -2.24 6.84 -14.43
C ASN A 89 -3.24 7.81 -15.07
N HIS A 90 -3.48 8.93 -14.42
CA HIS A 90 -4.29 10.04 -14.93
C HIS A 90 -3.49 11.08 -15.70
N GLY A 91 -2.18 10.89 -15.82
CA GLY A 91 -1.27 11.77 -16.56
C GLY A 91 -1.36 11.58 -18.07
N ARG A 92 -0.51 12.31 -18.78
CA ARG A 92 -0.45 12.27 -20.26
C ARG A 92 0.73 11.45 -20.80
N SER A 93 1.62 11.00 -19.94
CA SER A 93 2.80 10.21 -20.29
C SER A 93 2.80 8.91 -19.50
N ALA A 94 3.41 7.87 -20.07
CA ALA A 94 3.62 6.61 -19.37
C ALA A 94 4.50 6.83 -18.13
N LEU A 95 4.16 6.14 -17.04
CA LEU A 95 4.93 6.13 -15.82
C LEU A 95 5.61 4.76 -15.68
N THR A 96 6.94 4.77 -15.57
CA THR A 96 7.70 3.57 -15.23
C THR A 96 8.14 3.67 -13.78
N ILE A 97 7.70 2.70 -12.99
CA ILE A 97 7.99 2.59 -11.57
C ILE A 97 8.79 1.30 -11.38
N LEU A 98 9.96 1.42 -10.78
CA LEU A 98 10.85 0.28 -10.62
C LEU A 98 10.65 -0.40 -9.26
N ALA A 99 10.86 -1.71 -9.22
CA ALA A 99 10.86 -2.45 -7.96
C ALA A 99 11.76 -1.75 -6.92
N GLY A 100 11.22 -1.59 -5.71
CA GLY A 100 11.87 -0.85 -4.63
C GLY A 100 11.62 0.66 -4.61
N ASP A 101 10.94 1.24 -5.61
CA ASP A 101 10.53 2.63 -5.55
C ASP A 101 9.48 2.84 -4.45
N PRO A 102 9.56 3.95 -3.69
CA PRO A 102 8.48 4.34 -2.79
C PRO A 102 7.26 4.73 -3.64
N ILE A 103 6.12 4.12 -3.34
CA ILE A 103 4.94 4.21 -4.20
C ILE A 103 3.72 4.86 -3.54
N ALA A 104 3.55 4.63 -2.25
CA ALA A 104 2.41 5.08 -1.49
C ALA A 104 2.83 5.45 -0.07
N GLN A 105 1.99 6.23 0.62
CA GLN A 105 2.13 6.51 2.04
C GLN A 105 1.06 5.75 2.81
N VAL A 106 1.42 5.21 3.96
CA VAL A 106 0.44 4.66 4.89
C VAL A 106 0.43 5.48 6.17
N VAL A 107 -0.77 5.78 6.65
CA VAL A 107 -1.00 6.51 7.90
C VAL A 107 -1.64 5.57 8.90
N CYS A 108 -1.07 5.51 10.10
CA CYS A 108 -1.61 4.69 11.18
C CYS A 108 -2.48 5.56 12.10
N HIS A 109 -3.68 5.07 12.40
CA HIS A 109 -4.61 5.68 13.35
C HIS A 109 -4.78 4.76 14.54
N LEU A 110 -4.61 5.31 15.74
CA LEU A 110 -4.91 4.56 16.96
C LEU A 110 -6.42 4.57 17.22
N LEU A 111 -6.97 3.41 17.52
CA LEU A 111 -8.31 3.30 18.06
C LEU A 111 -8.29 3.64 19.55
N THR A 112 -9.40 4.10 20.08
CA THR A 112 -9.54 4.40 21.52
C THR A 112 -9.45 3.14 22.40
N GLU A 113 -9.74 1.98 21.82
CA GLU A 113 -9.60 0.65 22.43
C GLU A 113 -9.41 -0.40 21.31
N PRO A 114 -8.83 -1.56 21.60
CA PRO A 114 -8.74 -2.64 20.61
C PRO A 114 -10.12 -3.07 20.12
N THR A 115 -10.22 -3.35 18.81
CA THR A 115 -11.48 -3.84 18.26
C THR A 115 -11.86 -5.18 18.84
N ALA A 116 -13.16 -5.35 19.17
CA ALA A 116 -13.70 -6.63 19.60
C ALA A 116 -13.83 -7.65 18.46
N GLN A 117 -13.75 -7.18 17.21
CA GLN A 117 -13.87 -8.01 15.99
C GLN A 117 -12.72 -7.73 15.02
N PRO A 118 -11.52 -8.28 15.28
CA PRO A 118 -10.40 -8.14 14.37
C PRO A 118 -10.72 -8.71 12.99
N TYR A 119 -10.03 -8.19 11.97
CA TYR A 119 -10.21 -8.65 10.60
C TYR A 119 -10.01 -10.18 10.47
N SER A 120 -10.96 -10.85 9.84
CA SER A 120 -10.92 -12.28 9.51
C SER A 120 -11.49 -12.58 8.13
N GLY A 121 -11.41 -11.60 7.21
CA GLY A 121 -12.01 -11.68 5.89
C GLY A 121 -11.13 -12.39 4.85
N LYS A 122 -11.60 -12.34 3.61
CA LYS A 122 -11.06 -13.06 2.44
C LYS A 122 -9.62 -12.69 2.04
N TYR A 123 -9.11 -11.56 2.54
CA TYR A 123 -7.74 -11.10 2.26
C TYR A 123 -6.78 -11.31 3.44
N GLN A 124 -7.19 -12.09 4.45
CA GLN A 124 -6.30 -12.41 5.56
C GLN A 124 -5.13 -13.28 5.07
N ASP A 125 -3.93 -13.01 5.59
CA ASP A 125 -2.69 -13.67 5.22
C ASP A 125 -2.37 -13.55 3.70
N GLN A 126 -2.65 -12.36 3.13
CA GLN A 126 -2.45 -12.12 1.70
C GLN A 126 -0.98 -12.30 1.31
N GLU A 127 -0.75 -13.17 0.31
CA GLU A 127 0.59 -13.50 -0.18
C GLU A 127 1.25 -12.34 -0.93
N ALA A 128 2.56 -12.44 -1.11
CA ALA A 128 3.32 -11.52 -1.94
C ALA A 128 2.86 -11.56 -3.40
N GLY A 129 2.99 -10.42 -4.08
CA GLY A 129 2.49 -10.22 -5.44
C GLY A 129 1.08 -9.65 -5.46
N PRO A 130 0.69 -8.98 -6.57
CA PRO A 130 -0.63 -8.37 -6.70
C PRO A 130 -1.71 -9.45 -6.72
N GLN A 131 -2.72 -9.29 -5.86
CA GLN A 131 -3.82 -10.23 -5.73
C GLN A 131 -5.08 -9.67 -6.39
N PRO A 132 -5.79 -10.45 -7.22
CA PRO A 132 -7.05 -10.02 -7.80
C PRO A 132 -8.15 -9.89 -6.74
N ALA A 133 -9.24 -9.21 -7.10
CA ALA A 133 -10.43 -9.17 -6.27
C ALA A 133 -10.96 -10.58 -6.01
N ARG A 134 -11.40 -10.81 -4.77
CA ARG A 134 -12.01 -12.07 -4.32
C ARG A 134 -13.43 -11.80 -3.87
N ASP A 135 -14.34 -12.70 -4.21
CA ASP A 135 -15.71 -12.68 -3.70
C ASP A 135 -15.79 -13.33 -2.30
N ASP A 136 -16.81 -12.97 -1.55
CA ASP A 136 -17.06 -13.53 -0.21
C ASP A 136 -17.74 -14.91 -0.26
N GLY A 137 -17.82 -15.52 -1.44
CA GLY A 137 -18.51 -16.78 -1.69
C GLY A 137 -19.97 -16.60 -2.09
N PRO A 138 -20.71 -17.68 -2.33
CA PRO A 138 -22.11 -17.60 -2.74
C PRO A 138 -22.95 -16.95 -1.63
N ARG A 139 -23.77 -15.98 -2.05
CA ARG A 139 -24.78 -15.37 -1.17
C ARG A 139 -26.00 -16.24 -1.05
#